data_3fa10c6f815d6f861fa29c3aadb04aea
#
_entry.id   3fa10c6f815d6f861fa29c3aadb04aea
#
_cell.length_a   1.000
_cell.length_b   1.000
_cell.length_c   1.000
_cell.angle_alpha   90.00
_cell.angle_beta   90.00
_cell.angle_gamma   90.00
#
_symmetry.space_group_name_H-M   'P 1'
#
loop_
_entity.id
_entity.type
_entity.pdbx_description
1 polymer ?
#
loop_
_entity_poly.entity_id
_entity_poly.type
_entity_poly.pdbx_seq_one_letter_code
_entity_poly.pdbx_strand_id
1 'polypeptide(L)'
;MYKIRIHGRGGQGAKKAAKIIGLAAFRSGKQVQDFALYGAERRGAPVMSFVRIDDEPILERGYINDPDVVIVLDRTLLDLVRVEDGLTKNGLLIINSEHEPKVDTPASVKYIDATDIALETIGKPIFNTAMLGALAKLTDVITLDGLNNAIEEEFSDYSEKIIKSNKAAVQKCYEMIE
;
A
#
# COMPACT_ATOMS: atom_id res chain seq x y z
N MET A 1 -16.47 -0.95 -7.87
CA MET A 1 -15.75 -0.84 -6.57
C MET A 1 -14.40 -1.54 -6.69
N TYR A 2 -13.33 -0.87 -6.30
CA TYR A 2 -11.96 -1.41 -6.29
C TYR A 2 -11.53 -1.64 -4.83
N LYS A 3 -10.96 -2.80 -4.54
CA LYS A 3 -10.72 -3.27 -3.18
C LYS A 3 -9.23 -3.56 -2.97
N ILE A 4 -8.61 -2.90 -1.99
CA ILE A 4 -7.19 -3.05 -1.66
C ILE A 4 -7.05 -3.55 -0.22
N ARG A 5 -6.18 -4.53 -0.02
CA ARG A 5 -5.79 -5.03 1.29
C ARG A 5 -4.28 -4.88 1.48
N ILE A 6 -3.88 -4.29 2.60
CA ILE A 6 -2.48 -4.03 2.91
C ILE A 6 -2.09 -4.85 4.13
N HIS A 7 -1.13 -5.73 3.97
CA HIS A 7 -0.53 -6.51 5.04
C HIS A 7 0.78 -5.88 5.50
N GLY A 8 0.96 -5.76 6.80
CA GLY A 8 2.19 -5.25 7.43
C GLY A 8 2.35 -5.78 8.84
N ARG A 9 3.37 -5.30 9.53
CA ARG A 9 3.51 -5.51 10.97
C ARG A 9 3.16 -4.24 11.73
N GLY A 10 2.71 -4.36 12.96
CA GLY A 10 2.46 -3.22 13.84
C GLY A 10 3.67 -2.29 13.89
N GLY A 11 3.46 -1.01 13.54
CA GLY A 11 4.52 0.01 13.44
C GLY A 11 5.09 0.24 12.04
N GLN A 12 4.76 -0.58 11.03
CA GLN A 12 5.25 -0.40 9.65
C GLN A 12 4.41 0.56 8.79
N GLY A 13 3.34 1.14 9.33
CA GLY A 13 2.58 2.20 8.66
C GLY A 13 1.54 1.72 7.65
N ALA A 14 1.02 0.48 7.76
CA ALA A 14 -0.05 -0.01 6.89
C ALA A 14 -1.31 0.89 6.89
N LYS A 15 -1.72 1.39 8.08
CA LYS A 15 -2.82 2.35 8.21
C LYS A 15 -2.54 3.67 7.49
N LYS A 16 -1.31 4.18 7.59
CA LYS A 16 -0.89 5.41 6.91
C LYS A 16 -0.89 5.22 5.38
N ALA A 17 -0.42 4.08 4.89
CA ALA A 17 -0.48 3.73 3.48
C ALA A 17 -1.93 3.71 2.97
N ALA A 18 -2.85 3.05 3.69
CA ALA A 18 -4.27 3.03 3.36
C ALA A 18 -4.87 4.45 3.30
N LYS A 19 -4.56 5.30 4.28
CA LYS A 19 -5.03 6.70 4.32
C LYS A 19 -4.53 7.51 3.13
N ILE A 20 -3.25 7.38 2.74
CA ILE A 20 -2.69 8.10 1.58
C ILE A 20 -3.35 7.65 0.28
N ILE A 21 -3.58 6.34 0.08
CA ILE A 21 -4.35 5.82 -1.06
C ILE A 21 -5.75 6.44 -1.08
N GLY A 22 -6.42 6.43 0.08
CA GLY A 22 -7.76 7.02 0.23
C GLY A 22 -7.80 8.49 -0.14
N LEU A 23 -6.85 9.30 0.35
CA LEU A 23 -6.74 10.72 0.02
C LEU A 23 -6.50 10.94 -1.48
N ALA A 24 -5.60 10.17 -2.10
CA ALA A 24 -5.31 10.27 -3.53
C ALA A 24 -6.55 10.00 -4.38
N ALA A 25 -7.30 8.94 -4.07
CA ALA A 25 -8.53 8.59 -4.77
C ALA A 25 -9.65 9.61 -4.51
N PHE A 26 -9.84 10.06 -3.27
CA PHE A 26 -10.84 11.06 -2.91
C PHE A 26 -10.63 12.39 -3.65
N ARG A 27 -9.37 12.86 -3.75
CA ARG A 27 -9.02 14.06 -4.51
C ARG A 27 -9.26 13.92 -6.01
N SER A 28 -9.34 12.70 -6.51
CA SER A 28 -9.74 12.40 -7.90
C SER A 28 -11.25 12.29 -8.08
N GLY A 29 -12.05 12.64 -7.07
CA GLY A 29 -13.52 12.66 -7.12
C GLY A 29 -14.17 11.30 -6.81
N LYS A 30 -13.42 10.32 -6.32
CA LYS A 30 -13.94 8.99 -5.95
C LYS A 30 -14.55 8.98 -4.55
N GLN A 31 -15.47 8.05 -4.32
CA GLN A 31 -15.91 7.65 -2.99
C GLN A 31 -14.87 6.71 -2.38
N VAL A 32 -14.53 6.90 -1.12
CA VAL A 32 -13.46 6.14 -0.46
C VAL A 32 -13.88 5.70 0.93
N GLN A 33 -13.45 4.50 1.29
CA GLN A 33 -13.51 3.99 2.65
C GLN A 33 -12.16 3.33 2.98
N ASP A 34 -11.39 3.95 3.88
CA ASP A 34 -10.16 3.38 4.40
C ASP A 34 -10.29 3.06 5.89
N PHE A 35 -9.80 1.91 6.30
CA PHE A 35 -9.85 1.47 7.70
C PHE A 35 -8.77 0.42 7.99
N ALA A 36 -8.49 0.21 9.27
CA ALA A 36 -7.57 -0.82 9.74
C ALA A 36 -8.30 -1.86 10.59
N LEU A 37 -7.78 -3.08 10.59
CA LEU A 37 -8.19 -4.09 11.56
C LEU A 37 -7.64 -3.68 12.93
N TYR A 38 -8.55 -3.34 13.84
CA TYR A 38 -8.21 -3.05 15.23
C TYR A 38 -8.30 -4.33 16.05
N GLY A 39 -7.24 -4.66 16.76
CA GLY A 39 -7.15 -5.79 17.67
C GLY A 39 -6.15 -5.48 18.78
N ALA A 40 -5.66 -6.50 19.49
CA ALA A 40 -4.56 -6.35 20.44
C ALA A 40 -3.25 -6.06 19.67
N GLU A 41 -3.18 -4.88 19.08
CA GLU A 41 -2.04 -4.45 18.25
C GLU A 41 -0.78 -4.40 19.10
N ARG A 42 0.11 -5.35 18.86
CA ARG A 42 1.45 -5.34 19.40
C ARG A 42 2.43 -4.95 18.31
N ARG A 43 3.43 -4.15 18.66
CA ARG A 43 4.51 -3.84 17.74
C ARG A 43 5.11 -5.13 17.17
N GLY A 44 5.20 -5.24 15.84
CA GLY A 44 5.71 -6.41 15.13
C GLY A 44 4.68 -7.52 14.84
N ALA A 45 3.49 -7.50 15.45
CA ALA A 45 2.43 -8.45 15.11
C ALA A 45 1.86 -8.18 13.70
N PRO A 46 1.37 -9.22 12.97
CA PRO A 46 0.68 -9.02 11.70
C PRO A 46 -0.54 -8.09 11.85
N VAL A 47 -0.65 -7.11 10.97
CA VAL A 47 -1.79 -6.17 10.90
C VAL A 47 -2.28 -6.04 9.47
N MET A 48 -3.55 -5.67 9.31
CA MET A 48 -4.16 -5.41 8.02
C MET A 48 -4.80 -4.03 7.97
N SER A 49 -4.72 -3.40 6.82
CA SER A 49 -5.50 -2.21 6.50
C SER A 49 -6.19 -2.40 5.15
N PHE A 50 -7.27 -1.68 4.94
CA PHE A 50 -8.17 -1.87 3.81
C PHE A 50 -8.52 -0.55 3.19
N VAL A 51 -8.72 -0.54 1.86
CA VAL A 51 -9.25 0.60 1.12
C VAL A 51 -10.28 0.11 0.12
N ARG A 52 -11.46 0.75 0.10
CA ARG A 52 -12.44 0.63 -0.97
C ARG A 52 -12.53 1.94 -1.72
N ILE A 53 -12.57 1.86 -3.04
CA ILE A 53 -12.65 3.02 -3.94
C ILE A 53 -13.76 2.75 -4.95
N ASP A 54 -14.68 3.69 -5.13
CA ASP A 54 -15.77 3.59 -6.10
C ASP A 54 -16.14 4.96 -6.67
N ASP A 55 -16.91 4.97 -7.74
CA ASP A 55 -17.56 6.17 -8.26
C ASP A 55 -18.86 6.47 -7.47
N GLU A 56 -19.53 5.44 -6.97
CA GLU A 56 -20.78 5.51 -6.22
C GLU A 56 -20.55 5.37 -4.71
N PRO A 57 -21.51 5.80 -3.88
CA PRO A 57 -21.44 5.68 -2.43
C PRO A 57 -21.21 4.23 -1.95
N ILE A 58 -20.20 4.02 -1.13
CA ILE A 58 -19.79 2.71 -0.62
C ILE A 58 -20.67 2.33 0.57
N LEU A 59 -21.57 1.36 0.37
CA LEU A 59 -22.47 0.86 1.41
C LEU A 59 -21.93 -0.40 2.11
N GLU A 60 -20.95 -1.08 1.52
CA GLU A 60 -20.31 -2.25 2.12
C GLU A 60 -19.64 -1.92 3.45
N ARG A 61 -19.68 -2.87 4.39
CA ARG A 61 -19.03 -2.81 5.71
C ARG A 61 -18.24 -4.09 5.96
N GLY A 62 -17.38 -4.07 6.95
CA GLY A 62 -16.55 -5.22 7.33
C GLY A 62 -15.26 -5.36 6.50
N TYR A 63 -14.57 -6.47 6.69
CA TYR A 63 -13.28 -6.72 6.07
C TYR A 63 -13.40 -7.01 4.57
N ILE A 64 -12.31 -6.75 3.84
CA ILE A 64 -12.19 -7.10 2.43
C ILE A 64 -11.64 -8.53 2.34
N ASN A 65 -12.49 -9.47 1.97
CA ASN A 65 -12.12 -10.88 1.80
C ASN A 65 -11.78 -11.23 0.35
N ASP A 66 -12.19 -10.40 -0.60
CA ASP A 66 -12.04 -10.55 -2.04
C ASP A 66 -11.32 -9.31 -2.64
N PRO A 67 -10.03 -9.09 -2.31
CA PRO A 67 -9.30 -7.92 -2.80
C PRO A 67 -8.96 -8.03 -4.29
N ASP A 68 -8.94 -6.89 -4.98
CA ASP A 68 -8.37 -6.76 -6.34
C ASP A 68 -6.85 -6.63 -6.26
N VAL A 69 -6.35 -5.94 -5.23
CA VAL A 69 -4.92 -5.79 -4.96
C VAL A 69 -4.60 -6.11 -3.51
N VAL A 70 -3.51 -6.83 -3.32
CA VAL A 70 -2.87 -7.04 -2.01
C VAL A 70 -1.48 -6.42 -2.03
N ILE A 71 -1.19 -5.59 -1.03
CA ILE A 71 0.15 -5.02 -0.80
C ILE A 71 0.73 -5.65 0.47
N VAL A 72 1.94 -6.21 0.37
CA VAL A 72 2.67 -6.82 1.49
C VAL A 72 3.89 -5.96 1.81
N LEU A 73 3.85 -5.30 2.95
CA LEU A 73 4.93 -4.41 3.40
C LEU A 73 6.14 -5.17 3.94
N ASP A 74 5.96 -6.41 4.37
CA ASP A 74 7.00 -7.22 4.99
C ASP A 74 6.90 -8.68 4.49
N ARG A 75 7.89 -9.11 3.69
CA ARG A 75 7.91 -10.45 3.09
C ARG A 75 7.84 -11.59 4.12
N THR A 76 8.29 -11.36 5.35
CA THR A 76 8.23 -12.40 6.39
C THR A 76 6.81 -12.76 6.81
N LEU A 77 5.81 -11.99 6.37
CA LEU A 77 4.39 -12.31 6.55
C LEU A 77 3.94 -13.48 5.69
N LEU A 78 4.63 -13.77 4.57
CA LEU A 78 4.32 -14.90 3.70
C LEU A 78 4.44 -16.25 4.40
N ASP A 79 5.32 -16.33 5.42
CA ASP A 79 5.53 -17.54 6.22
C ASP A 79 4.54 -17.66 7.40
N LEU A 80 3.75 -16.62 7.68
CA LEU A 80 2.90 -16.52 8.86
C LEU A 80 1.41 -16.48 8.55
N VAL A 81 1.04 -15.83 7.45
CA VAL A 81 -0.34 -15.61 7.07
C VAL A 81 -0.51 -15.78 5.56
N ARG A 82 -1.66 -16.26 5.14
CA ARG A 82 -1.99 -16.41 3.72
C ARG A 82 -2.42 -15.06 3.16
N VAL A 83 -1.45 -14.25 2.73
CA VAL A 83 -1.70 -12.90 2.21
C VAL A 83 -2.49 -12.92 0.90
N GLU A 84 -2.43 -14.03 0.15
CA GLU A 84 -3.11 -14.25 -1.12
C GLU A 84 -4.59 -14.63 -0.99
N ASP A 85 -5.07 -14.97 0.21
CA ASP A 85 -6.45 -15.43 0.40
C ASP A 85 -7.47 -14.45 -0.17
N GLY A 86 -8.38 -14.96 -0.99
CA GLY A 86 -9.43 -14.20 -1.67
C GLY A 86 -8.98 -13.42 -2.91
N LEU A 87 -7.68 -13.38 -3.21
CA LEU A 87 -7.18 -12.73 -4.42
C LEU A 87 -7.55 -13.56 -5.64
N THR A 88 -8.19 -12.95 -6.64
CA THR A 88 -8.60 -13.64 -7.85
C THR A 88 -7.44 -13.80 -8.84
N LYS A 89 -7.63 -14.63 -9.87
CA LYS A 89 -6.63 -14.79 -10.96
C LYS A 89 -6.32 -13.49 -11.71
N ASN A 90 -7.21 -12.51 -11.68
CA ASN A 90 -7.00 -11.20 -12.28
C ASN A 90 -6.49 -10.17 -11.25
N GLY A 91 -6.27 -10.59 -10.02
CA GLY A 91 -5.78 -9.75 -8.95
C GLY A 91 -4.27 -9.50 -9.04
N LEU A 92 -3.79 -8.59 -8.21
CA LEU A 92 -2.40 -8.17 -8.16
C LEU A 92 -1.87 -8.29 -6.72
N LEU A 93 -0.73 -8.96 -6.57
CA LEU A 93 0.01 -9.05 -5.32
C LEU A 93 1.33 -8.29 -5.44
N ILE A 94 1.50 -7.23 -4.65
CA ILE A 94 2.71 -6.39 -4.64
C ILE A 94 3.46 -6.62 -3.33
N ILE A 95 4.71 -7.05 -3.39
CA ILE A 95 5.47 -7.46 -2.21
C ILE A 95 6.74 -6.61 -2.08
N ASN A 96 6.97 -6.06 -0.88
CA ASN A 96 8.27 -5.48 -0.53
C ASN A 96 9.27 -6.60 -0.28
N SER A 97 10.14 -6.84 -1.26
CA SER A 97 11.14 -7.90 -1.23
C SER A 97 12.32 -7.58 -2.13
N GLU A 98 13.53 -7.88 -1.68
CA GLU A 98 14.76 -7.82 -2.47
C GLU A 98 14.79 -8.89 -3.58
N HIS A 99 14.21 -10.06 -3.31
CA HIS A 99 14.22 -11.20 -4.22
C HIS A 99 12.81 -11.65 -4.56
N GLU A 100 12.67 -12.36 -5.69
CA GLU A 100 11.40 -12.91 -6.13
C GLU A 100 10.79 -13.83 -5.05
N PRO A 101 9.62 -13.47 -4.51
CA PRO A 101 8.97 -14.28 -3.49
C PRO A 101 8.26 -15.47 -4.11
N LYS A 102 8.25 -16.61 -3.39
CA LYS A 102 7.46 -17.78 -3.79
C LYS A 102 6.09 -17.70 -3.13
N VAL A 103 5.06 -17.48 -3.93
CA VAL A 103 3.65 -17.47 -3.49
C VAL A 103 2.84 -18.35 -4.42
N ASP A 104 2.07 -19.26 -3.85
CA ASP A 104 1.15 -20.12 -4.62
C ASP A 104 -0.19 -19.38 -4.84
N THR A 105 -0.27 -18.65 -5.93
CA THR A 105 -1.46 -17.85 -6.29
C THR A 105 -1.63 -17.79 -7.81
N PRO A 106 -2.87 -17.81 -8.34
CA PRO A 106 -3.12 -17.57 -9.75
C PRO A 106 -3.03 -16.08 -10.16
N ALA A 107 -2.89 -15.18 -9.19
CA ALA A 107 -2.80 -13.74 -9.40
C ALA A 107 -1.43 -13.32 -9.95
N SER A 108 -1.34 -12.11 -10.52
CA SER A 108 -0.06 -11.52 -10.88
C SER A 108 0.74 -11.16 -9.61
N VAL A 109 2.00 -11.59 -9.53
CA VAL A 109 2.90 -11.26 -8.41
C VAL A 109 3.97 -10.31 -8.91
N LYS A 110 4.12 -9.18 -8.22
CA LYS A 110 5.17 -8.18 -8.45
C LYS A 110 5.90 -7.92 -7.15
N TYR A 111 7.19 -7.63 -7.23
CA TYR A 111 8.00 -7.34 -6.05
C TYR A 111 8.99 -6.21 -6.33
N ILE A 112 9.39 -5.53 -5.27
CA ILE A 112 10.38 -4.45 -5.31
C ILE A 112 10.99 -4.27 -3.94
N ASP A 113 12.27 -3.97 -3.85
CA ASP A 113 12.93 -3.61 -2.60
C ASP A 113 12.64 -2.15 -2.23
N ALA A 114 11.43 -1.92 -1.72
CA ALA A 114 11.04 -0.60 -1.22
C ALA A 114 11.80 -0.22 0.06
N THR A 115 12.40 -1.19 0.74
CA THR A 115 13.24 -0.93 1.93
C THR A 115 14.52 -0.24 1.54
N ASP A 116 15.22 -0.73 0.52
CA ASP A 116 16.42 -0.10 -0.01
C ASP A 116 16.11 1.29 -0.59
N ILE A 117 15.05 1.41 -1.37
CA ILE A 117 14.56 2.71 -1.88
C ILE A 117 14.33 3.71 -0.74
N ALA A 118 13.70 3.28 0.36
CA ALA A 118 13.45 4.15 1.52
C ALA A 118 14.75 4.53 2.23
N LEU A 119 15.71 3.62 2.35
CA LEU A 119 17.02 3.92 2.93
C LEU A 119 17.77 4.98 2.12
N GLU A 120 17.75 4.89 0.79
CA GLU A 120 18.40 5.87 -0.09
C GLU A 120 17.71 7.24 -0.08
N THR A 121 16.38 7.29 -0.09
CA THR A 121 15.63 8.54 -0.27
C THR A 121 15.25 9.22 1.04
N ILE A 122 14.92 8.44 2.06
CA ILE A 122 14.44 8.93 3.38
C ILE A 122 15.56 8.81 4.43
N GLY A 123 16.53 7.90 4.23
CA GLY A 123 17.57 7.58 5.21
C GLY A 123 17.10 6.69 6.36
N LYS A 124 15.92 6.09 6.25
CA LYS A 124 15.31 5.18 7.23
C LYS A 124 14.45 4.15 6.51
N PRO A 125 14.29 2.93 7.04
CA PRO A 125 13.46 1.88 6.43
C PRO A 125 11.94 2.17 6.60
N ILE A 126 11.48 3.31 6.09
CA ILE A 126 10.08 3.75 6.11
C ILE A 126 9.50 3.54 4.70
N PHE A 127 9.24 2.31 4.34
CA PHE A 127 8.91 1.85 2.99
C PHE A 127 7.41 1.87 2.65
N ASN A 128 6.53 2.06 3.63
CA ASN A 128 5.09 2.02 3.40
C ASN A 128 4.61 3.04 2.35
N THR A 129 5.18 4.24 2.33
CA THR A 129 4.85 5.26 1.34
C THR A 129 5.47 4.91 -0.02
N ALA A 130 6.72 4.45 -0.06
CA ALA A 130 7.40 4.04 -1.30
C ALA A 130 6.59 2.99 -2.07
N MET A 131 6.04 1.96 -1.39
CA MET A 131 5.22 0.90 -1.97
C MET A 131 4.00 1.42 -2.75
N LEU A 132 3.52 2.63 -2.45
CA LEU A 132 2.38 3.22 -3.16
C LEU A 132 2.76 3.67 -4.58
N GLY A 133 4.05 3.93 -4.83
CA GLY A 133 4.55 4.14 -6.19
C GLY A 133 4.34 2.92 -7.08
N ALA A 134 4.58 1.72 -6.54
CA ALA A 134 4.30 0.48 -7.26
C ALA A 134 2.79 0.31 -7.56
N LEU A 135 1.92 0.62 -6.60
CA LEU A 135 0.47 0.59 -6.83
C LEU A 135 0.06 1.54 -7.96
N ALA A 136 0.56 2.78 -7.96
CA ALA A 136 0.24 3.77 -8.99
C ALA A 136 0.77 3.38 -10.38
N LYS A 137 1.89 2.65 -10.46
CA LYS A 137 2.46 2.16 -11.73
C LYS A 137 1.68 1.00 -12.31
N LEU A 138 1.27 0.07 -11.46
CA LEU A 138 0.69 -1.22 -11.86
C LEU A 138 -0.83 -1.19 -11.98
N THR A 139 -1.47 -0.08 -11.57
CA THR A 139 -2.93 0.06 -11.60
C THR A 139 -3.34 1.47 -12.02
N ASP A 140 -4.59 1.61 -12.49
CA ASP A 140 -5.18 2.91 -12.83
C ASP A 140 -6.00 3.51 -11.67
N VAL A 141 -5.94 2.90 -10.47
CA VAL A 141 -6.81 3.28 -9.34
C VAL A 141 -6.42 4.62 -8.72
N ILE A 142 -5.13 4.95 -8.75
CA ILE A 142 -4.56 6.22 -8.32
C ILE A 142 -3.43 6.65 -9.25
N THR A 143 -3.25 7.96 -9.43
CA THR A 143 -2.16 8.50 -10.23
C THR A 143 -0.97 8.89 -9.36
N LEU A 144 0.22 8.96 -9.96
CA LEU A 144 1.43 9.44 -9.28
C LEU A 144 1.27 10.87 -8.77
N ASP A 145 0.64 11.75 -9.55
CA ASP A 145 0.35 13.14 -9.13
C ASP A 145 -0.65 13.16 -7.97
N GLY A 146 -1.68 12.33 -8.01
CA GLY A 146 -2.63 12.17 -6.90
C GLY A 146 -1.95 11.73 -5.61
N LEU A 147 -1.01 10.78 -5.70
CA LEU A 147 -0.20 10.35 -4.56
C LEU A 147 0.68 11.48 -4.02
N ASN A 148 1.35 12.23 -4.88
CA ASN A 148 2.20 13.34 -4.48
C ASN A 148 1.40 14.41 -3.70
N ASN A 149 0.19 14.73 -4.14
CA ASN A 149 -0.71 15.66 -3.46
C ASN A 149 -1.21 15.09 -2.12
N ALA A 150 -1.55 13.81 -2.06
CA ALA A 150 -1.97 13.14 -0.83
C ALA A 150 -0.84 13.06 0.21
N ILE A 151 0.41 12.89 -0.23
CA ILE A 151 1.59 12.93 0.64
C ILE A 151 1.79 14.33 1.22
N GLU A 152 1.66 15.40 0.43
CA GLU A 152 1.72 16.76 0.95
C GLU A 152 0.69 17.02 2.03
N GLU A 153 -0.54 16.58 1.80
CA GLU A 153 -1.63 16.74 2.76
C GLU A 153 -1.40 15.91 4.04
N GLU A 154 -1.08 14.62 3.91
CA GLU A 154 -0.89 13.71 5.06
C GLU A 154 0.32 14.10 5.91
N PHE A 155 1.33 14.70 5.31
CA PHE A 155 2.56 15.12 5.99
C PHE A 155 2.66 16.65 6.17
N SER A 156 1.55 17.40 6.07
CA SER A 156 1.53 18.87 6.18
C SER A 156 2.12 19.40 7.50
N ASP A 157 2.00 18.63 8.59
CA ASP A 157 2.56 19.00 9.90
C ASP A 157 4.06 18.62 10.05
N TYR A 158 4.67 18.01 9.02
CA TYR A 158 6.06 17.62 9.03
C TYR A 158 6.94 18.60 8.26
N SER A 159 8.25 18.48 8.40
CA SER A 159 9.19 19.33 7.65
C SER A 159 9.10 19.06 6.15
N GLU A 160 9.35 20.11 5.35
CA GLU A 160 9.42 20.00 3.88
C GLU A 160 10.38 18.91 3.39
N LYS A 161 11.48 18.68 4.14
CA LYS A 161 12.43 17.61 3.87
C LYS A 161 11.76 16.22 3.92
N ILE A 162 10.88 15.98 4.90
CA ILE A 162 10.16 14.71 5.04
C ILE A 162 9.19 14.53 3.87
N ILE A 163 8.46 15.56 3.49
CA ILE A 163 7.55 15.52 2.34
C ILE A 163 8.32 15.20 1.07
N LYS A 164 9.38 15.93 0.77
CA LYS A 164 10.22 15.73 -0.43
C LYS A 164 10.82 14.32 -0.48
N SER A 165 11.34 13.81 0.64
CA SER A 165 11.94 12.48 0.68
C SER A 165 10.91 11.35 0.47
N ASN A 166 9.68 11.48 0.98
CA ASN A 166 8.61 10.52 0.73
C ASN A 166 8.14 10.55 -0.73
N LYS A 167 8.02 11.74 -1.34
CA LYS A 167 7.73 11.86 -2.77
C LYS A 167 8.83 11.22 -3.64
N ALA A 168 10.10 11.46 -3.30
CA ALA A 168 11.22 10.83 -4.00
C ALA A 168 11.18 9.30 -3.89
N ALA A 169 10.81 8.75 -2.73
CA ALA A 169 10.65 7.32 -2.54
C ALA A 169 9.53 6.73 -3.42
N VAL A 170 8.38 7.41 -3.49
CA VAL A 170 7.26 7.02 -4.36
C VAL A 170 7.67 7.06 -5.82
N GLN A 171 8.30 8.16 -6.27
CA GLN A 171 8.76 8.33 -7.64
C GLN A 171 9.73 7.21 -8.04
N LYS A 172 10.74 6.94 -7.20
CA LYS A 172 11.73 5.90 -7.46
C LYS A 172 11.10 4.51 -7.53
N CYS A 173 10.20 4.19 -6.62
CA CYS A 173 9.47 2.92 -6.64
C CYS A 173 8.59 2.78 -7.89
N TYR A 174 7.91 3.85 -8.32
CA TYR A 174 7.13 3.91 -9.55
C TYR A 174 7.99 3.65 -10.80
N GLU A 175 9.20 4.18 -10.85
CA GLU A 175 10.11 4.04 -12.01
C GLU A 175 10.77 2.65 -12.07
N MET A 176 11.04 2.03 -10.93
CA MET A 176 11.81 0.78 -10.85
C MET A 176 10.95 -0.49 -10.92
N ILE A 177 9.66 -0.41 -10.59
CA ILE A 177 8.76 -1.59 -10.65
C ILE A 177 8.42 -1.95 -12.09
N GLU A 178 8.48 -3.26 -12.42
CA GLU A 178 8.17 -3.83 -13.74
C GLU A 178 6.85 -4.62 -13.76
#